data_e3093a490e3aaf3ffba205d4cb80393f
#
_entry.id   e3093a490e3aaf3ffba205d4cb80393f
#
_cell.length_a   1.000
_cell.length_b   1.000
_cell.length_c   1.000
_cell.angle_alpha   90.00
_cell.angle_beta   90.00
_cell.angle_gamma   90.00
#
_symmetry.space_group_name_H-M   'P 1'
#
loop_
_entity.id
_entity.type
_entity.pdbx_description
1 polymer ?
#
loop_
_entity_poly.entity_id
_entity_poly.type
_entity_poly.pdbx_seq_one_letter_code
_entity_poly.pdbx_strand_id
1 'polypeptide(L)' 'MRALLRDAQDQTRIALEVEEVVYDPKDNKLFLYTTSETSYAVSKVVRANADSIIEELVMKGYSDLTQFESEQDE' A
#
# COMPACT_ATOMS: atom_id res chain seq x y z
N MET A 1 10.88 0.85 4.05
CA MET A 1 9.89 1.79 3.49
C MET A 1 8.70 1.88 4.44
N ARG A 2 8.08 3.02 4.50
CA ARG A 2 6.93 3.24 5.38
C ARG A 2 5.74 3.76 4.59
N ALA A 3 4.56 3.25 4.87
CA ALA A 3 3.34 3.68 4.22
C ALA A 3 2.28 4.00 5.27
N LEU A 4 1.51 5.06 5.03
CA LEU A 4 0.37 5.39 5.87
C LEU A 4 -0.88 4.95 5.11
N LEU A 5 -1.65 4.06 5.73
CA LEU A 5 -2.84 3.47 5.13
C LEU A 5 -4.09 3.89 5.88
N ARG A 6 -5.23 3.75 5.20
CA ARG A 6 -6.54 3.92 5.82
C ARG A 6 -7.29 2.61 5.67
N ASP A 7 -7.66 2.01 6.81
CA ASP A 7 -8.40 0.75 6.81
C ASP A 7 -9.82 0.99 6.30
N ALA A 8 -10.25 0.18 5.32
CA ALA A 8 -11.55 0.37 4.68
C ALA A 8 -12.71 0.04 5.61
N GLN A 9 -12.49 -0.81 6.60
CA GLN A 9 -13.57 -1.24 7.49
C GLN A 9 -13.90 -0.20 8.55
N ASP A 10 -12.89 0.28 9.27
CA ASP A 10 -13.12 1.18 10.41
C ASP A 10 -12.56 2.57 10.21
N GLN A 11 -11.98 2.86 9.05
CA GLN A 11 -11.43 4.17 8.68
C GLN A 11 -10.25 4.60 9.55
N THR A 12 -9.66 3.69 10.30
CA THR A 12 -8.47 4.03 11.08
C THR A 12 -7.25 4.16 10.17
N ARG A 13 -6.29 4.95 10.59
CA ARG A 13 -5.03 5.13 9.88
C ARG A 13 -3.99 4.22 10.49
N ILE A 14 -3.22 3.58 9.63
CA ILE A 14 -2.21 2.60 10.03
C ILE A 14 -0.88 3.00 9.42
N ALA A 15 0.15 3.14 10.26
CA ALA A 15 1.51 3.35 9.77
C ALA A 15 2.15 1.98 9.62
N LEU A 16 2.52 1.63 8.40
CA LEU A 16 3.00 0.29 8.06
C LEU A 16 4.46 0.34 7.66
N GLU A 17 5.26 -0.54 8.25
CA GLU A 17 6.64 -0.72 7.83
C GLU A 17 6.67 -1.72 6.69
N VAL A 18 6.98 -1.26 5.49
CA VAL A 18 6.87 -2.05 4.26
C VAL A 18 8.22 -2.62 3.87
N GLU A 19 8.25 -3.91 3.61
CA GLU A 19 9.46 -4.58 3.12
C GLU A 19 9.44 -4.73 1.61
N GLU A 20 8.28 -5.04 1.05
CA GLU A 20 8.16 -5.26 -0.39
C GLU A 20 6.83 -4.77 -0.91
N VAL A 21 6.82 -4.28 -2.14
CA VAL A 21 5.62 -3.77 -2.80
C VAL A 21 5.46 -4.50 -4.12
N VAL A 22 4.25 -5.02 -4.36
CA VAL A 22 3.92 -5.71 -5.61
C VAL A 22 2.64 -5.10 -6.17
N TYR A 23 2.64 -4.77 -7.46
CA TYR A 23 1.46 -4.23 -8.11
C TYR A 23 0.81 -5.30 -8.99
N ASP A 24 -0.51 -5.45 -8.86
CA ASP A 24 -1.31 -6.34 -9.69
C ASP A 24 -2.13 -5.50 -10.67
N PRO A 25 -1.70 -5.41 -11.94
CA PRO A 25 -2.42 -4.60 -12.92
C PRO A 25 -3.77 -5.19 -13.32
N LYS A 26 -3.95 -6.48 -13.09
CA LYS A 26 -5.19 -7.16 -13.44
C LYS A 26 -6.34 -6.71 -12.55
N ASP A 27 -6.07 -6.56 -11.27
CA ASP A 27 -7.09 -6.16 -10.30
C ASP A 27 -6.92 -4.72 -9.83
N ASN A 28 -5.93 -3.99 -10.34
CA ASN A 28 -5.60 -2.63 -9.92
C ASN A 28 -5.39 -2.56 -8.41
N LYS A 29 -4.64 -3.52 -7.88
CA LYS A 29 -4.33 -3.59 -6.46
C LYS A 29 -2.84 -3.50 -6.22
N LEU A 30 -2.48 -2.80 -5.17
CA LEU A 30 -1.10 -2.69 -4.73
C LEU A 30 -0.97 -3.46 -3.44
N PHE A 31 -0.08 -4.44 -3.41
CA PHE A 31 0.14 -5.26 -2.22
C PHE A 31 1.39 -4.80 -1.49
N LEU A 32 1.25 -4.60 -0.19
CA LEU A 32 2.33 -4.17 0.69
C LEU A 32 2.63 -5.28 1.68
N TYR A 33 3.85 -5.79 1.64
CA TYR A 33 4.27 -6.88 2.53
C TYR A 33 5.16 -6.33 3.64
N THR A 34 4.94 -6.84 4.83
CA THR A 34 5.70 -6.43 6.01
C THR A 34 6.62 -7.55 6.46
N THR A 35 7.49 -7.25 7.43
CA THR A 35 8.39 -8.23 8.01
C THR A 35 7.68 -9.22 8.93
N SER A 36 6.44 -8.92 9.34
CA SER A 36 5.70 -9.72 10.31
C SER A 36 4.69 -10.68 9.67
N GLU A 37 4.92 -11.05 8.42
CA GLU A 37 4.05 -11.97 7.67
C GLU A 37 2.63 -11.45 7.43
N THR A 38 2.40 -10.17 7.65
CA THR A 38 1.13 -9.56 7.29
C THR A 38 1.28 -8.82 5.97
N SER A 39 0.18 -8.67 5.27
CA SER A 39 0.17 -7.89 4.05
C SER A 39 -1.11 -7.09 3.97
N TYR A 40 -1.06 -6.00 3.22
CA TYR A 40 -2.21 -5.15 2.98
C TYR A 40 -2.41 -4.97 1.49
N ALA A 41 -3.67 -4.98 1.06
CA ALA A 41 -4.03 -4.72 -0.32
C ALA A 41 -4.66 -3.33 -0.41
N VAL A 42 -4.11 -2.49 -1.27
CA VAL A 42 -4.64 -1.16 -1.54
C VAL A 42 -5.40 -1.24 -2.85
N SER A 43 -6.70 -0.93 -2.79
CA SER A 43 -7.62 -1.12 -3.91
C SER A 43 -7.70 0.10 -4.81
N LYS A 44 -8.11 -0.14 -6.06
CA LYS A 44 -8.37 0.91 -7.05
C LYS A 44 -7.14 1.78 -7.33
N VAL A 45 -5.98 1.13 -7.39
CA VAL A 45 -4.74 1.81 -7.73
C VAL A 45 -4.43 1.54 -9.20
N VAL A 46 -4.61 2.54 -10.04
CA VAL A 46 -4.27 2.39 -11.46
C VAL A 46 -2.76 2.43 -11.65
N ARG A 47 -2.29 1.91 -12.80
CA ARG A 47 -0.86 1.76 -13.03
C ARG A 47 -0.05 3.05 -12.85
N ALA A 48 -0.56 4.16 -13.33
CA ALA A 48 0.15 5.43 -13.21
C ALA A 48 0.35 5.81 -11.74
N ASN A 49 -0.67 5.58 -10.92
CA ASN A 49 -0.59 5.86 -9.49
C ASN A 49 0.34 4.85 -8.80
N ALA A 50 0.28 3.59 -9.22
CA ALA A 50 1.15 2.56 -8.66
C ALA A 50 2.62 2.89 -8.91
N ASP A 51 2.95 3.30 -10.12
CA ASP A 51 4.32 3.65 -10.46
C ASP A 51 4.81 4.82 -9.60
N SER A 52 3.97 5.84 -9.42
CA SER A 52 4.32 6.99 -8.58
C SER A 52 4.51 6.58 -7.12
N ILE A 53 3.63 5.72 -6.61
CA ILE A 53 3.71 5.26 -5.22
C ILE A 53 4.97 4.45 -5.00
N ILE A 54 5.26 3.52 -5.90
CA ILE A 54 6.46 2.67 -5.79
C ILE A 54 7.71 3.53 -5.84
N GLU A 55 7.77 4.47 -6.77
CA GLU A 55 8.90 5.37 -6.87
C GLU A 55 9.09 6.17 -5.57
N GLU A 56 7.99 6.68 -5.03
CA GLU A 56 8.04 7.45 -3.79
C GLU A 56 8.53 6.60 -2.63
N LEU A 57 8.04 5.38 -2.50
CA LEU A 57 8.47 4.47 -1.45
C LEU A 57 9.95 4.14 -1.56
N VAL A 58 10.44 3.91 -2.77
CA VAL A 58 11.84 3.54 -2.99
C VAL A 58 12.75 4.75 -2.80
N MET A 59 12.37 5.90 -3.36
CA MET A 59 13.24 7.08 -3.35
C MET A 59 13.18 7.87 -2.05
N LYS A 60 12.00 8.00 -1.48
CA LYS A 60 11.81 8.79 -0.24
C LYS A 60 11.64 7.93 1.00
N GLY A 61 11.34 6.65 0.82
CA GLY A 61 11.12 5.73 1.94
C GLY A 61 9.78 5.91 2.63
N TYR A 62 8.87 6.70 2.05
CA TYR A 62 7.56 6.96 2.65
C TYR A 62 6.54 7.33 1.58
N SER A 63 5.30 6.88 1.76
CA SER A 63 4.19 7.31 0.92
C SER A 63 2.90 7.33 1.73
N ASP A 64 2.06 8.33 1.49
CA ASP A 64 0.76 8.47 2.13
C ASP A 64 -0.30 7.91 1.18
N LEU A 65 -0.89 6.79 1.57
CA LEU A 65 -1.89 6.10 0.77
C LEU A 65 -3.30 6.20 1.37
N THR A 66 -3.53 7.19 2.23
CA THR A 66 -4.82 7.31 2.91
C THR A 66 -5.97 7.70 1.98
N GLN A 67 -5.67 8.18 0.78
CA GLN A 67 -6.71 8.48 -0.21
C GLN A 67 -7.28 7.21 -0.85
N PHE A 68 -6.63 6.07 -0.66
CA PHE A 68 -7.10 4.78 -1.16
C PHE A 68 -7.65 3.95 -0.03
N GLU A 69 -8.50 2.98 -0.36
CA GLU A 69 -8.99 2.02 0.62
C GLU A 69 -8.01 0.85 0.72
N SER A 70 -7.72 0.44 1.95
CA SER A 70 -6.78 -0.64 2.22
C SER A 70 -7.42 -1.68 3.11
N GLU A 71 -7.06 -2.95 2.88
CA GLU A 71 -7.55 -4.07 3.70
C GLU A 71 -6.37 -4.97 4.03
N GLN A 72 -6.39 -5.52 5.23
CA GLN A 72 -5.40 -6.54 5.59
C GLN A 72 -5.67 -7.79 4.78
N ASP A 73 -4.65 -8.30 4.13
CA ASP A 73 -4.72 -9.50 3.30
C ASP A 73 -3.84 -10.56 3.95
N GLU A 74 -4.40 -11.70 4.18
CA GLU A 74 -3.65 -12.81 4.80
C GLU A 74 -3.26 -13.86 3.81
#